data_e40c4925204ff3637f1f08e2724a190e
#
_entry.id   e40c4925204ff3637f1f08e2724a190e
#
_cell.length_a   1.000
_cell.length_b   1.000
_cell.length_c   1.000
_cell.angle_alpha   90.00
_cell.angle_beta   90.00
_cell.angle_gamma   90.00
#
_symmetry.space_group_name_H-M   'P 1'
#
loop_
_entity.id
_entity.type
_entity.pdbx_description
1 polymer ?
#
loop_
_entity_poly.entity_id
_entity_poly.type
_entity_poly.pdbx_seq_one_letter_code
_entity_poly.pdbx_strand_id
1 'polypeptide(L)'
;VSNWHKYLGFTVEHMYQMGILSIPIVILTSLFAGGVTSVQAAYQFESGLIPNWYVGGIVGEAVLLELAPMLTALVMTGKIGATIAAEIGTMRVTEQIDALESLSFDPVSYLILPRIIAAICMFPILIIVSDCFGIFGGFVAAISTMDLTPTEFVRGLRSWFHPWDAYYGLIKGLFFGFAITSIACYQGFYTRTDGGANGVGKSTTASVVISCIAILCLNYILATLLL
;
A
#
# COMPACT_ATOMS: atom_id res chain seq x y z
N VAL A 1 27.88 -6.43 16.04
CA VAL A 1 27.28 -7.46 15.16
C VAL A 1 26.62 -8.62 15.94
N SER A 2 26.62 -8.63 17.27
CA SER A 2 26.14 -9.80 18.05
C SER A 2 24.65 -9.78 18.46
N ASN A 3 23.84 -8.84 18.00
CA ASN A 3 22.43 -8.69 18.41
C ASN A 3 21.42 -8.87 17.28
N TRP A 4 21.72 -9.68 16.27
CA TRP A 4 20.83 -9.97 15.13
C TRP A 4 19.41 -10.41 15.58
N HIS A 5 19.31 -11.18 16.66
CA HIS A 5 18.02 -11.61 17.21
C HIS A 5 17.15 -10.45 17.72
N LYS A 6 17.74 -9.37 18.23
CA LYS A 6 16.97 -8.18 18.65
C LYS A 6 16.43 -7.41 17.48
N TYR A 7 17.22 -7.25 16.40
CA TYR A 7 16.75 -6.60 15.17
C TYR A 7 15.61 -7.38 14.51
N LEU A 8 15.68 -8.72 14.51
CA LEU A 8 14.60 -9.57 14.04
C LEU A 8 13.31 -9.36 14.84
N GLY A 9 13.41 -9.28 16.18
CA GLY A 9 12.25 -9.02 17.04
C GLY A 9 11.55 -7.69 16.68
N PHE A 10 12.31 -6.60 16.54
CA PHE A 10 11.77 -5.30 16.13
C PHE A 10 11.18 -5.33 14.73
N THR A 11 11.83 -6.01 13.78
CA THR A 11 11.30 -6.14 12.42
C THR A 11 9.97 -6.87 12.42
N VAL A 12 9.84 -7.97 13.16
CA VAL A 12 8.58 -8.73 13.26
C VAL A 12 7.46 -7.91 13.91
N GLU A 13 7.79 -7.12 14.93
CA GLU A 13 6.81 -6.22 15.56
C GLU A 13 6.31 -5.16 14.58
N HIS A 14 7.22 -4.54 13.80
CA HIS A 14 6.82 -3.61 12.75
C HIS A 14 6.04 -4.29 11.62
N MET A 15 6.39 -5.53 11.26
CA MET A 15 5.60 -6.33 10.30
C MET A 15 4.16 -6.56 10.81
N TYR A 16 4.00 -6.86 12.09
CA TYR A 16 2.68 -7.01 12.69
C TYR A 16 1.87 -5.71 12.64
N GLN A 17 2.48 -4.60 13.05
CA GLN A 17 1.82 -3.29 13.09
C GLN A 17 1.47 -2.77 11.69
N MET A 18 2.40 -2.87 10.74
CA MET A 18 2.21 -2.39 9.38
C MET A 18 1.34 -3.33 8.53
N GLY A 19 1.50 -4.63 8.71
CA GLY A 19 0.81 -5.64 7.94
C GLY A 19 -0.53 -6.04 8.55
N ILE A 20 -0.51 -6.83 9.60
CA ILE A 20 -1.71 -7.50 10.14
C ILE A 20 -2.77 -6.50 10.59
N LEU A 21 -2.37 -5.45 11.31
CA LEU A 21 -3.30 -4.40 11.76
C LEU A 21 -3.83 -3.51 10.62
N SER A 22 -3.29 -3.66 9.40
CA SER A 22 -3.76 -2.92 8.22
C SER A 22 -4.69 -3.73 7.33
N ILE A 23 -4.76 -5.04 7.50
CA ILE A 23 -5.62 -5.92 6.71
C ILE A 23 -7.09 -5.45 6.66
N PRO A 24 -7.74 -5.08 7.78
CA PRO A 24 -9.15 -4.68 7.74
C PRO A 24 -9.43 -3.49 6.85
N ILE A 25 -8.57 -2.45 6.90
CA ILE A 25 -8.76 -1.26 6.07
C ILE A 25 -8.47 -1.55 4.60
N VAL A 26 -7.49 -2.40 4.30
CA VAL A 26 -7.17 -2.82 2.92
C VAL A 26 -8.32 -3.63 2.34
N ILE A 27 -8.89 -4.58 3.08
CA ILE A 27 -10.06 -5.35 2.65
C ILE A 27 -11.22 -4.42 2.32
N LEU A 28 -11.54 -3.50 3.23
CA LEU A 28 -12.67 -2.60 3.04
C LEU A 28 -12.49 -1.73 1.79
N THR A 29 -11.33 -1.09 1.65
CA THR A 29 -11.06 -0.19 0.52
C THR A 29 -11.01 -0.92 -0.81
N SER A 30 -10.40 -2.11 -0.87
CA SER A 30 -10.31 -2.89 -2.10
C SER A 30 -11.66 -3.47 -2.52
N LEU A 31 -12.47 -3.93 -1.58
CA LEU A 31 -13.80 -4.47 -1.85
C LEU A 31 -14.70 -3.41 -2.50
N PHE A 32 -14.73 -2.20 -1.95
CA PHE A 32 -15.51 -1.11 -2.55
C PHE A 32 -14.93 -0.62 -3.88
N ALA A 33 -13.61 -0.55 -4.00
CA ALA A 33 -12.97 -0.16 -5.25
C ALA A 33 -13.31 -1.13 -6.39
N GLY A 34 -13.19 -2.44 -6.17
CA GLY A 34 -13.58 -3.44 -7.14
C GLY A 34 -15.07 -3.41 -7.48
N GLY A 35 -15.93 -3.20 -6.46
CA GLY A 35 -17.37 -3.04 -6.66
C GLY A 35 -17.70 -1.85 -7.56
N VAL A 36 -17.12 -0.68 -7.27
CA VAL A 36 -17.32 0.54 -8.10
C VAL A 36 -16.83 0.32 -9.53
N THR A 37 -15.68 -0.32 -9.71
CA THR A 37 -15.13 -0.62 -11.04
C THR A 37 -16.07 -1.51 -11.84
N SER A 38 -16.68 -2.50 -11.20
CA SER A 38 -17.66 -3.38 -11.85
C SER A 38 -18.91 -2.62 -12.30
N VAL A 39 -19.44 -1.73 -11.45
CA VAL A 39 -20.60 -0.89 -11.82
C VAL A 39 -20.26 0.08 -12.95
N GLN A 40 -19.05 0.65 -12.94
CA GLN A 40 -18.58 1.54 -14.02
C GLN A 40 -18.42 0.79 -15.35
N ALA A 41 -17.83 -0.41 -15.31
CA ALA A 41 -17.71 -1.26 -16.49
C ALA A 41 -19.09 -1.64 -17.04
N ALA A 42 -20.03 -1.96 -16.16
CA ALA A 42 -21.42 -2.20 -16.50
C ALA A 42 -22.05 -1.05 -17.31
N TYR A 43 -21.94 0.16 -16.79
CA TYR A 43 -22.48 1.35 -17.40
C TYR A 43 -21.90 1.62 -18.81
N GLN A 44 -20.60 1.33 -19.01
CA GLN A 44 -19.96 1.50 -20.32
C GLN A 44 -20.48 0.51 -21.38
N PHE A 45 -20.97 -0.65 -20.97
CA PHE A 45 -21.43 -1.71 -21.87
C PHE A 45 -22.95 -1.78 -22.04
N GLU A 46 -23.71 -0.83 -21.51
CA GLU A 46 -25.18 -0.76 -21.63
C GLU A 46 -25.66 -0.70 -23.09
N SER A 47 -24.77 -0.37 -24.04
CA SER A 47 -25.08 -0.34 -25.47
C SER A 47 -25.41 -1.70 -26.15
N GLY A 48 -25.25 -2.80 -25.43
CA GLY A 48 -25.59 -4.16 -25.91
C GLY A 48 -24.69 -4.75 -27.00
N LEU A 49 -23.67 -4.03 -27.44
CA LEU A 49 -22.75 -4.48 -28.50
C LEU A 49 -21.64 -5.41 -27.97
N ILE A 50 -21.33 -5.33 -26.67
CA ILE A 50 -20.26 -6.09 -26.05
C ILE A 50 -20.87 -7.14 -25.12
N PRO A 51 -20.42 -8.41 -25.19
CA PRO A 51 -20.93 -9.45 -24.32
C PRO A 51 -20.62 -9.17 -22.86
N ASN A 52 -21.57 -9.39 -21.96
CA ASN A 52 -21.45 -9.05 -20.52
C ASN A 52 -20.29 -9.74 -19.80
N TRP A 53 -19.81 -10.90 -20.28
CA TRP A 53 -18.68 -11.59 -19.66
C TRP A 53 -17.35 -10.82 -19.71
N TYR A 54 -17.21 -9.82 -20.61
CA TYR A 54 -16.04 -8.94 -20.67
C TYR A 54 -15.84 -8.13 -19.38
N VAL A 55 -16.90 -7.84 -18.63
CA VAL A 55 -16.83 -7.11 -17.35
C VAL A 55 -15.89 -7.80 -16.37
N GLY A 56 -15.95 -9.14 -16.27
CA GLY A 56 -15.06 -9.90 -15.40
C GLY A 56 -13.58 -9.74 -15.75
N GLY A 57 -13.27 -9.68 -17.04
CA GLY A 57 -11.88 -9.45 -17.53
C GLY A 57 -11.39 -8.05 -17.19
N ILE A 58 -12.16 -7.03 -17.53
CA ILE A 58 -11.81 -5.62 -17.29
C ILE A 58 -11.64 -5.33 -15.79
N VAL A 59 -12.56 -5.81 -14.97
CA VAL A 59 -12.47 -5.65 -13.51
C VAL A 59 -11.21 -6.33 -12.97
N GLY A 60 -10.93 -7.56 -13.41
CA GLY A 60 -9.74 -8.30 -12.98
C GLY A 60 -8.46 -7.58 -13.35
N GLU A 61 -8.32 -7.15 -14.60
CA GLU A 61 -7.15 -6.45 -15.11
C GLU A 61 -6.97 -5.07 -14.41
N ALA A 62 -8.05 -4.28 -14.31
CA ALA A 62 -8.00 -2.98 -13.65
C ALA A 62 -7.61 -3.09 -12.17
N VAL A 63 -8.11 -4.10 -11.46
CA VAL A 63 -7.77 -4.34 -10.05
C VAL A 63 -6.31 -4.74 -9.91
N LEU A 64 -5.86 -5.75 -10.66
CA LEU A 64 -4.49 -6.29 -10.56
C LEU A 64 -3.42 -5.29 -10.97
N LEU A 65 -3.63 -4.58 -12.09
CA LEU A 65 -2.60 -3.68 -12.63
C LEU A 65 -2.51 -2.35 -11.87
N GLU A 66 -3.65 -1.82 -11.42
CA GLU A 66 -3.67 -0.43 -10.96
C GLU A 66 -4.36 -0.23 -9.61
N LEU A 67 -5.62 -0.67 -9.47
CA LEU A 67 -6.43 -0.27 -8.33
C LEU A 67 -5.93 -0.84 -7.01
N ALA A 68 -5.63 -2.12 -6.95
CA ALA A 68 -5.18 -2.74 -5.72
C ALA A 68 -3.81 -2.22 -5.27
N PRO A 69 -2.75 -2.18 -6.09
CA PRO A 69 -1.45 -1.66 -5.68
C PRO A 69 -1.50 -0.17 -5.30
N MET A 70 -2.13 0.66 -6.14
CA MET A 70 -2.15 2.11 -5.95
C MET A 70 -3.01 2.52 -4.76
N LEU A 71 -4.25 2.01 -4.64
CA LEU A 71 -5.15 2.36 -3.53
C LEU A 71 -4.59 1.86 -2.19
N THR A 72 -4.05 0.63 -2.16
CA THR A 72 -3.38 0.12 -0.97
C THR A 72 -2.24 1.04 -0.55
N ALA A 73 -1.38 1.46 -1.48
CA ALA A 73 -0.26 2.36 -1.17
C ALA A 73 -0.75 3.72 -0.65
N LEU A 74 -1.75 4.34 -1.28
CA LEU A 74 -2.29 5.62 -0.83
C LEU A 74 -2.93 5.54 0.56
N VAL A 75 -3.71 4.50 0.85
CA VAL A 75 -4.31 4.27 2.17
C VAL A 75 -3.22 4.03 3.22
N MET A 76 -2.21 3.24 2.88
CA MET A 76 -1.09 2.95 3.78
C MET A 76 -0.21 4.17 4.02
N THR A 77 -0.10 5.09 3.08
CA THR A 77 0.59 6.37 3.29
C THR A 77 -0.03 7.14 4.46
N GLY A 78 -1.36 7.22 4.49
CA GLY A 78 -2.08 7.87 5.60
C GLY A 78 -1.92 7.16 6.94
N LYS A 79 -1.91 5.83 6.95
CA LYS A 79 -1.80 5.05 8.18
C LYS A 79 -0.34 4.87 8.62
N ILE A 80 0.47 4.20 7.79
CA ILE A 80 1.85 3.82 8.14
C ILE A 80 2.79 5.02 8.03
N GLY A 81 2.69 5.79 6.95
CA GLY A 81 3.54 6.95 6.73
C GLY A 81 3.37 8.01 7.82
N ALA A 82 2.13 8.30 8.19
CA ALA A 82 1.83 9.22 9.28
C ALA A 82 2.33 8.70 10.64
N THR A 83 2.08 7.42 10.95
CA THR A 83 2.47 6.80 12.23
C THR A 83 3.98 6.81 12.39
N ILE A 84 4.74 6.35 11.38
CA ILE A 84 6.21 6.32 11.44
C ILE A 84 6.78 7.73 11.61
N ALA A 85 6.29 8.71 10.84
CA ALA A 85 6.75 10.09 10.95
C ALA A 85 6.44 10.70 12.32
N ALA A 86 5.28 10.38 12.90
CA ALA A 86 4.91 10.83 14.23
C ALA A 86 5.77 10.17 15.33
N GLU A 87 5.99 8.86 15.27
CA GLU A 87 6.82 8.13 16.24
C GLU A 87 8.27 8.65 16.25
N ILE A 88 8.93 8.65 15.06
CA ILE A 88 10.30 9.11 14.95
C ILE A 88 10.41 10.61 15.27
N GLY A 89 9.44 11.41 14.81
CA GLY A 89 9.39 12.84 15.12
C GLY A 89 9.24 13.13 16.61
N THR A 90 8.44 12.33 17.31
CA THR A 90 8.32 12.41 18.78
C THR A 90 9.62 12.02 19.46
N MET A 91 10.28 10.94 19.04
CA MET A 91 11.59 10.53 19.55
C MET A 91 12.66 11.61 19.32
N ARG A 92 12.56 12.37 18.21
CA ARG A 92 13.48 13.47 17.93
C ARG A 92 13.23 14.65 18.87
N VAL A 93 11.97 15.07 19.03
CA VAL A 93 11.59 16.20 19.88
C VAL A 93 11.88 15.93 21.38
N THR A 94 11.79 14.68 21.80
CA THR A 94 12.09 14.25 23.20
C THR A 94 13.56 13.87 23.42
N GLU A 95 14.44 14.18 22.45
CA GLU A 95 15.88 13.95 22.51
C GLU A 95 16.29 12.46 22.68
N GLN A 96 15.36 11.52 22.43
CA GLN A 96 15.65 10.08 22.52
C GLN A 96 16.66 9.63 21.45
N ILE A 97 16.63 10.26 20.26
CA ILE A 97 17.59 9.97 19.20
C ILE A 97 18.98 10.44 19.59
N ASP A 98 19.11 11.63 20.20
CA ASP A 98 20.38 12.17 20.66
C ASP A 98 20.96 11.34 21.82
N ALA A 99 20.08 10.80 22.69
CA ALA A 99 20.47 9.84 23.72
C ALA A 99 21.02 8.53 23.13
N LEU A 100 20.43 8.01 22.05
CA LEU A 100 20.96 6.83 21.35
C LEU A 100 22.35 7.09 20.75
N GLU A 101 22.55 8.26 20.13
CA GLU A 101 23.83 8.67 19.58
C GLU A 101 24.92 8.79 20.68
N SER A 102 24.56 9.34 21.84
CA SER A 102 25.47 9.45 22.98
C SER A 102 25.92 8.09 23.52
N LEU A 103 25.09 7.07 23.39
CA LEU A 103 25.40 5.67 23.71
C LEU A 103 26.16 4.94 22.60
N SER A 104 26.60 5.65 21.55
CA SER A 104 27.31 5.11 20.39
C SER A 104 26.47 4.10 19.56
N PHE A 105 25.15 4.16 19.64
CA PHE A 105 24.27 3.44 18.72
C PHE A 105 24.03 4.29 17.49
N ASP A 106 24.07 3.67 16.30
CA ASP A 106 23.65 4.32 15.07
C ASP A 106 22.11 4.33 14.98
N PRO A 107 21.44 5.51 15.09
CA PRO A 107 19.98 5.59 15.09
C PRO A 107 19.37 5.11 13.77
N VAL A 108 20.07 5.29 12.65
CA VAL A 108 19.60 4.88 11.33
C VAL A 108 19.47 3.37 11.26
N SER A 109 20.52 2.66 11.65
CA SER A 109 20.51 1.19 11.64
C SER A 109 19.54 0.61 12.66
N TYR A 110 19.30 1.30 13.79
CA TYR A 110 18.45 0.79 14.85
C TYR A 110 16.96 1.08 14.64
N LEU A 111 16.61 2.28 14.19
CA LEU A 111 15.21 2.73 14.06
C LEU A 111 14.66 2.60 12.65
N ILE A 112 15.47 2.91 11.62
CA ILE A 112 14.98 3.03 10.25
C ILE A 112 15.03 1.69 9.52
N LEU A 113 16.14 0.97 9.61
CA LEU A 113 16.36 -0.27 8.86
C LEU A 113 15.29 -1.35 9.13
N PRO A 114 14.90 -1.67 10.38
CA PRO A 114 13.86 -2.66 10.64
C PRO A 114 12.50 -2.28 10.07
N ARG A 115 12.15 -0.99 10.06
CA ARG A 115 10.90 -0.48 9.49
C ARG A 115 10.88 -0.62 7.98
N ILE A 116 11.98 -0.31 7.29
CA ILE A 116 12.07 -0.46 5.83
C ILE A 116 11.96 -1.94 5.44
N ILE A 117 12.67 -2.84 6.11
CA ILE A 117 12.61 -4.27 5.84
C ILE A 117 11.19 -4.80 6.07
N ALA A 118 10.54 -4.41 7.17
CA ALA A 118 9.17 -4.79 7.48
C ALA A 118 8.20 -4.34 6.38
N ALA A 119 8.33 -3.10 5.90
CA ALA A 119 7.48 -2.57 4.83
C ALA A 119 7.68 -3.31 3.51
N ILE A 120 8.94 -3.53 3.07
CA ILE A 120 9.26 -4.26 1.85
C ILE A 120 8.63 -5.66 1.85
N CYS A 121 8.62 -6.35 3.00
CA CYS A 121 8.02 -7.67 3.12
C CYS A 121 6.49 -7.63 3.17
N MET A 122 5.91 -6.67 3.88
CA MET A 122 4.47 -6.66 4.16
C MET A 122 3.63 -6.03 3.05
N PHE A 123 4.14 -5.03 2.32
CA PHE A 123 3.38 -4.39 1.25
C PHE A 123 2.94 -5.35 0.14
N PRO A 124 3.80 -6.23 -0.40
CA PRO A 124 3.35 -7.23 -1.39
C PRO A 124 2.24 -8.13 -0.85
N ILE A 125 2.31 -8.52 0.42
CA ILE A 125 1.28 -9.34 1.07
C ILE A 125 -0.06 -8.58 1.15
N LEU A 126 -0.02 -7.30 1.51
CA LEU A 126 -1.21 -6.44 1.54
C LEU A 126 -1.83 -6.26 0.14
N ILE A 127 -1.00 -6.20 -0.90
CA ILE A 127 -1.50 -6.13 -2.29
C ILE A 127 -2.19 -7.43 -2.69
N ILE A 128 -1.63 -8.60 -2.35
CA ILE A 128 -2.32 -9.88 -2.61
C ILE A 128 -3.70 -9.91 -1.93
N VAL A 129 -3.78 -9.45 -0.70
CA VAL A 129 -5.07 -9.34 0.02
C VAL A 129 -6.00 -8.36 -0.71
N SER A 130 -5.49 -7.21 -1.14
CA SER A 130 -6.24 -6.21 -1.88
C SER A 130 -6.76 -6.75 -3.21
N ASP A 131 -5.94 -7.47 -3.97
CA ASP A 131 -6.31 -8.11 -5.23
C ASP A 131 -7.47 -9.11 -5.04
N CYS A 132 -7.34 -10.00 -4.07
CA CYS A 132 -8.36 -10.99 -3.77
C CYS A 132 -9.70 -10.35 -3.41
N PHE A 133 -9.69 -9.38 -2.50
CA PHE A 133 -10.92 -8.72 -2.06
C PHE A 133 -11.46 -7.71 -3.06
N GLY A 134 -10.61 -7.09 -3.88
CA GLY A 134 -11.02 -6.23 -4.98
C GLY A 134 -11.77 -7.00 -6.07
N ILE A 135 -11.22 -8.12 -6.51
CA ILE A 135 -11.88 -9.01 -7.48
C ILE A 135 -13.19 -9.58 -6.88
N PHE A 136 -13.19 -9.96 -5.60
CA PHE A 136 -14.38 -10.43 -4.92
C PHE A 136 -15.46 -9.34 -4.83
N GLY A 137 -15.10 -8.10 -4.51
CA GLY A 137 -16.03 -6.97 -4.49
C GLY A 137 -16.61 -6.68 -5.87
N GLY A 138 -15.80 -6.74 -6.92
CA GLY A 138 -16.22 -6.63 -8.30
C GLY A 138 -17.18 -7.75 -8.72
N PHE A 139 -16.90 -8.98 -8.32
CA PHE A 139 -17.77 -10.14 -8.54
C PHE A 139 -19.16 -9.97 -7.90
N VAL A 140 -19.21 -9.60 -6.64
CA VAL A 140 -20.47 -9.37 -5.92
C VAL A 140 -21.28 -8.25 -6.57
N ALA A 141 -20.63 -7.14 -6.93
CA ALA A 141 -21.29 -6.03 -7.60
C ALA A 141 -21.82 -6.42 -8.99
N ALA A 142 -21.04 -7.15 -9.80
CA ALA A 142 -21.46 -7.60 -11.13
C ALA A 142 -22.73 -8.44 -11.09
N ILE A 143 -22.81 -9.39 -10.17
CA ILE A 143 -23.98 -10.27 -10.03
C ILE A 143 -25.21 -9.48 -9.53
N SER A 144 -24.99 -8.52 -8.61
CA SER A 144 -26.11 -7.77 -8.01
C SER A 144 -26.68 -6.67 -8.92
N THR A 145 -25.89 -6.16 -9.89
CA THR A 145 -26.29 -5.01 -10.71
C THR A 145 -26.56 -5.33 -12.18
N MET A 146 -26.06 -6.46 -12.70
CA MET A 146 -26.05 -6.72 -14.15
C MET A 146 -26.73 -8.04 -14.56
N ASP A 147 -27.38 -8.78 -13.69
CA ASP A 147 -27.89 -10.13 -13.97
C ASP A 147 -26.84 -11.08 -14.60
N LEU A 148 -25.55 -10.81 -14.34
CA LEU A 148 -24.43 -11.64 -14.76
C LEU A 148 -24.43 -12.96 -13.99
N THR A 149 -24.25 -14.06 -14.73
CA THR A 149 -24.05 -15.34 -14.07
C THR A 149 -22.63 -15.45 -13.47
N PRO A 150 -22.44 -16.13 -12.33
CA PRO A 150 -21.11 -16.36 -11.76
C PRO A 150 -20.12 -16.98 -12.75
N THR A 151 -20.60 -17.83 -13.63
CA THR A 151 -19.81 -18.52 -14.65
C THR A 151 -19.29 -17.55 -15.73
N GLU A 152 -20.08 -16.57 -16.11
CA GLU A 152 -19.69 -15.53 -17.08
C GLU A 152 -18.62 -14.62 -16.54
N PHE A 153 -18.75 -14.15 -15.29
CA PHE A 153 -17.72 -13.34 -14.65
C PHE A 153 -16.38 -14.07 -14.55
N VAL A 154 -16.40 -15.33 -14.06
CA VAL A 154 -15.19 -16.15 -13.94
C VAL A 154 -14.58 -16.46 -15.32
N ARG A 155 -15.41 -16.67 -16.35
CA ARG A 155 -14.93 -16.84 -17.72
C ARG A 155 -14.20 -15.59 -18.21
N GLY A 156 -14.75 -14.40 -17.97
CA GLY A 156 -14.13 -13.13 -18.31
C GLY A 156 -12.78 -12.96 -17.62
N LEU A 157 -12.76 -13.17 -16.30
CA LEU A 157 -11.56 -13.08 -15.51
C LEU A 157 -10.45 -14.02 -16.01
N ARG A 158 -10.79 -15.28 -16.32
CA ARG A 158 -9.81 -16.25 -16.84
C ARG A 158 -9.29 -15.95 -18.22
N SER A 159 -10.13 -15.38 -19.09
CA SER A 159 -9.74 -15.11 -20.49
C SER A 159 -8.74 -13.96 -20.62
N TRP A 160 -8.75 -13.03 -19.65
CA TRP A 160 -7.90 -11.83 -19.65
C TRP A 160 -6.75 -11.93 -18.65
N PHE A 161 -6.75 -12.93 -17.78
CA PHE A 161 -5.71 -13.08 -16.76
C PHE A 161 -4.38 -13.47 -17.38
N HIS A 162 -3.37 -12.63 -17.19
CA HIS A 162 -1.99 -12.93 -17.49
C HIS A 162 -1.20 -13.07 -16.16
N PRO A 163 -0.42 -14.14 -15.98
CA PRO A 163 0.37 -14.30 -14.75
C PRO A 163 1.30 -13.12 -14.43
N TRP A 164 1.73 -12.40 -15.48
CA TRP A 164 2.57 -11.20 -15.34
C TRP A 164 1.88 -10.09 -14.56
N ASP A 165 0.56 -9.94 -14.68
CA ASP A 165 -0.21 -8.87 -14.02
C ASP A 165 -0.12 -8.97 -12.50
N ALA A 166 -0.18 -10.20 -11.96
CA ALA A 166 0.00 -10.44 -10.53
C ALA A 166 1.42 -10.11 -10.07
N TYR A 167 2.45 -10.54 -10.82
CA TYR A 167 3.84 -10.19 -10.48
C TYR A 167 4.10 -8.68 -10.56
N TYR A 168 3.51 -8.02 -11.53
CA TYR A 168 3.60 -6.57 -11.69
C TYR A 168 3.05 -5.83 -10.47
N GLY A 169 1.87 -6.22 -9.95
CA GLY A 169 1.31 -5.69 -8.71
C GLY A 169 2.25 -5.87 -7.51
N LEU A 170 2.86 -7.04 -7.36
CA LEU A 170 3.83 -7.33 -6.28
C LEU A 170 5.09 -6.46 -6.37
N ILE A 171 5.62 -6.27 -7.57
CA ILE A 171 6.78 -5.41 -7.81
C ILE A 171 6.45 -3.96 -7.41
N LYS A 172 5.28 -3.44 -7.84
CA LYS A 172 4.80 -2.12 -7.38
C LYS A 172 4.76 -2.04 -5.86
N GLY A 173 4.27 -3.08 -5.20
CA GLY A 173 4.21 -3.15 -3.74
C GLY A 173 5.56 -2.99 -3.05
N LEU A 174 6.60 -3.64 -3.55
CA LEU A 174 7.95 -3.51 -3.03
C LEU A 174 8.44 -2.05 -3.09
N PHE A 175 8.30 -1.42 -4.25
CA PHE A 175 8.74 -0.04 -4.44
C PHE A 175 7.91 0.97 -3.63
N PHE A 176 6.59 0.78 -3.55
CA PHE A 176 5.72 1.66 -2.77
C PHE A 176 6.00 1.54 -1.27
N GLY A 177 6.16 0.32 -0.75
CA GLY A 177 6.51 0.09 0.64
C GLY A 177 7.86 0.72 1.02
N PHE A 178 8.86 0.57 0.17
CA PHE A 178 10.17 1.20 0.35
C PHE A 178 10.06 2.73 0.34
N ALA A 179 9.37 3.31 -0.64
CA ALA A 179 9.26 4.77 -0.79
C ALA A 179 8.51 5.40 0.39
N ILE A 180 7.33 4.87 0.76
CA ILE A 180 6.53 5.39 1.87
C ILE A 180 7.34 5.39 3.16
N THR A 181 7.95 4.25 3.48
CA THR A 181 8.67 4.08 4.75
C THR A 181 9.92 4.95 4.80
N SER A 182 10.67 5.05 3.70
CA SER A 182 11.86 5.89 3.62
C SER A 182 11.53 7.37 3.78
N ILE A 183 10.48 7.85 3.11
CA ILE A 183 10.02 9.25 3.22
C ILE A 183 9.52 9.53 4.64
N ALA A 184 8.73 8.62 5.22
CA ALA A 184 8.20 8.77 6.57
C ALA A 184 9.32 8.82 7.63
N CYS A 185 10.30 7.93 7.52
CA CYS A 185 11.47 7.93 8.38
C CYS A 185 12.29 9.22 8.23
N TYR A 186 12.50 9.68 7.00
CA TYR A 186 13.21 10.93 6.73
C TYR A 186 12.51 12.13 7.37
N GLN A 187 11.21 12.29 7.13
CA GLN A 187 10.44 13.40 7.68
C GLN A 187 10.38 13.37 9.21
N GLY A 188 10.25 12.20 9.82
CA GLY A 188 10.29 12.03 11.26
C GLY A 188 11.66 12.38 11.84
N PHE A 189 12.75 11.88 11.24
CA PHE A 189 14.11 12.08 11.72
C PHE A 189 14.56 13.55 11.69
N TYR A 190 14.12 14.31 10.67
CA TYR A 190 14.43 15.73 10.51
C TYR A 190 13.35 16.67 11.08
N THR A 191 12.51 16.17 12.00
CA THR A 191 11.53 17.02 12.70
C THR A 191 12.25 18.09 13.52
N ARG A 192 11.76 19.32 13.45
CA ARG A 192 12.31 20.45 14.21
C ARG A 192 12.01 20.29 15.69
N THR A 193 13.03 20.29 16.52
CA THR A 193 12.94 20.17 17.99
C THR A 193 12.24 21.39 18.60
N ASP A 194 12.49 22.61 18.07
CA ASP A 194 11.91 23.86 18.57
C ASP A 194 10.38 23.93 18.46
N GLY A 195 9.79 23.11 17.61
CA GLY A 195 8.34 23.11 17.36
C GLY A 195 7.54 22.21 18.28
N GLY A 196 8.14 21.38 19.11
CA GLY A 196 7.44 20.41 19.95
C GLY A 196 6.39 19.59 19.18
N ALA A 197 5.17 19.47 19.73
CA ALA A 197 4.05 18.76 19.10
C ALA A 197 3.66 19.35 17.73
N ASN A 198 3.78 20.67 17.52
CA ASN A 198 3.52 21.30 16.21
C ASN A 198 4.56 20.87 15.16
N GLY A 199 5.82 20.67 15.57
CA GLY A 199 6.88 20.15 14.69
C GLY A 199 6.53 18.75 14.19
N VAL A 200 6.12 17.86 15.09
CA VAL A 200 5.67 16.49 14.78
C VAL A 200 4.47 16.51 13.82
N GLY A 201 3.45 17.32 14.08
CA GLY A 201 2.29 17.44 13.20
C GLY A 201 2.65 17.89 11.78
N LYS A 202 3.54 18.86 11.64
CA LYS A 202 4.03 19.32 10.32
C LYS A 202 4.80 18.25 9.57
N SER A 203 5.71 17.54 10.23
CA SER A 203 6.48 16.46 9.59
C SER A 203 5.59 15.27 9.21
N THR A 204 4.60 14.94 10.03
CA THR A 204 3.59 13.91 9.70
C THR A 204 2.80 14.27 8.46
N THR A 205 2.28 15.49 8.38
CA THR A 205 1.55 15.97 7.20
C THR A 205 2.45 16.00 5.95
N ALA A 206 3.67 16.51 6.08
CA ALA A 206 4.64 16.54 4.99
C ALA A 206 4.98 15.12 4.50
N SER A 207 5.15 14.18 5.41
CA SER A 207 5.38 12.77 5.10
C SER A 207 4.26 12.20 4.22
N VAL A 208 3.00 12.40 4.60
CA VAL A 208 1.84 11.91 3.83
C VAL A 208 1.79 12.53 2.44
N VAL A 209 1.91 13.88 2.35
CA VAL A 209 1.83 14.58 1.06
C VAL A 209 2.96 14.16 0.11
N ILE A 210 4.20 14.13 0.59
CA ILE A 210 5.35 13.77 -0.24
C ILE A 210 5.27 12.30 -0.65
N SER A 211 4.84 11.41 0.24
CA SER A 211 4.65 9.99 -0.09
C SER A 211 3.55 9.78 -1.15
N CYS A 212 2.43 10.50 -1.07
CA CYS A 212 1.39 10.45 -2.11
C CYS A 212 1.94 10.86 -3.48
N ILE A 213 2.70 11.96 -3.54
CA ILE A 213 3.32 12.42 -4.79
C ILE A 213 4.31 11.36 -5.30
N ALA A 214 5.16 10.83 -4.42
CA ALA A 214 6.13 9.80 -4.77
C ALA A 214 5.47 8.52 -5.32
N ILE A 215 4.35 8.08 -4.72
CA ILE A 215 3.58 6.92 -5.20
C ILE A 215 3.07 7.18 -6.62
N LEU A 216 2.46 8.35 -6.88
CA LEU A 216 1.95 8.68 -8.21
C LEU A 216 3.06 8.71 -9.27
N CYS A 217 4.21 9.32 -8.95
CA CYS A 217 5.38 9.33 -9.83
C CYS A 217 5.92 7.91 -10.08
N LEU A 218 6.11 7.13 -9.01
CA LEU A 218 6.58 5.74 -9.11
C LEU A 218 5.60 4.86 -9.87
N ASN A 219 4.30 5.07 -9.68
CA ASN A 219 3.27 4.34 -10.41
C ASN A 219 3.42 4.54 -11.92
N TYR A 220 3.57 5.77 -12.37
CA TYR A 220 3.80 6.09 -13.77
C TYR A 220 5.11 5.50 -14.30
N ILE A 221 6.21 5.65 -13.56
CA ILE A 221 7.52 5.13 -13.95
C ILE A 221 7.49 3.60 -14.07
N LEU A 222 6.91 2.92 -13.08
CA LEU A 222 6.82 1.45 -13.11
C LEU A 222 5.90 0.95 -14.24
N ALA A 223 4.81 1.69 -14.53
CA ALA A 223 3.96 1.34 -15.65
C ALA A 223 4.70 1.43 -16.99
N THR A 224 5.47 2.49 -17.20
CA THR A 224 6.23 2.67 -18.46
C THR A 224 7.43 1.75 -18.61
N LEU A 225 7.97 1.21 -17.51
CA LEU A 225 9.13 0.32 -17.55
C LEU A 225 8.77 -1.15 -17.63
N LEU A 226 7.61 -1.55 -17.09
CA LEU A 226 7.26 -2.96 -16.91
C LEU A 226 6.12 -3.44 -17.82
N LEU A 227 5.30 -2.53 -18.36
CA LEU A 227 4.24 -2.78 -19.35
C LEU A 227 4.68 -2.33 -20.74
#